data_0f643d4620d34d7361bf3184b81f6bd1
#
_entry.id   0f643d4620d34d7361bf3184b81f6bd1
#
_cell.length_a   1.000
_cell.length_b   1.000
_cell.length_c   1.000
_cell.angle_alpha   90.00
_cell.angle_beta   90.00
_cell.angle_gamma   90.00
#
_symmetry.space_group_name_H-M   'P 1'
#
loop_
_entity.id
_entity.type
_entity.pdbx_description
1 polymer ?
#
loop_
_entity_poly.entity_id
_entity_poly.type
_entity_poly.pdbx_seq_one_letter_code
_entity_poly.pdbx_strand_id
1 'polypeptide(L)'
;MKDLLIKYGYDKTENISNEWNYVKGWTDEFPYTIQQIHGIKGAIVTMSTMCIAQRTSLDMLMYYDTRPSTFNGVFDFYTAKPLKGYYAFYWYGMFYDMRAEIRAVNEIENIYSLCGVDENGKVLAIVTHYSDNDNTENRTISVDFGKSGEYEIYLLDEKHNGELVQITDKLEFDMKVHSAILIKEK
;
A
#
# COMPACT_ATOMS: atom_id res chain seq x y z
N MET A 1 -12.22 -16.49 -8.05
CA MET A 1 -13.51 -16.43 -7.28
C MET A 1 -14.64 -15.91 -8.13
N LYS A 2 -14.55 -14.71 -8.74
CA LYS A 2 -15.66 -14.11 -9.52
C LYS A 2 -16.14 -15.01 -10.67
N ASP A 3 -15.24 -15.63 -11.44
CA ASP A 3 -15.62 -16.55 -12.51
C ASP A 3 -16.41 -17.76 -12.02
N LEU A 4 -16.11 -18.23 -10.81
CA LEU A 4 -16.85 -19.32 -10.16
C LEU A 4 -18.27 -18.85 -9.78
N LEU A 5 -18.40 -17.65 -9.23
CA LEU A 5 -19.71 -17.07 -8.93
C LEU A 5 -20.55 -16.91 -10.20
N ILE A 6 -19.98 -16.37 -11.26
CA ILE A 6 -20.65 -16.23 -12.57
C ILE A 6 -21.11 -17.60 -13.10
N LYS A 7 -20.20 -18.60 -13.05
CA LYS A 7 -20.50 -19.97 -13.52
C LYS A 7 -21.73 -20.59 -12.84
N TYR A 8 -21.97 -20.25 -11.56
CA TYR A 8 -23.10 -20.78 -10.79
C TYR A 8 -24.27 -19.81 -10.68
N GLY A 9 -24.31 -18.74 -11.47
CA GLY A 9 -25.44 -17.79 -11.53
C GLY A 9 -25.47 -16.75 -10.41
N TYR A 10 -24.33 -16.54 -9.72
CA TYR A 10 -24.17 -15.58 -8.64
C TYR A 10 -23.34 -14.35 -9.08
N ASP A 11 -23.55 -13.90 -10.31
CA ASP A 11 -22.77 -12.80 -10.93
C ASP A 11 -22.89 -11.45 -10.20
N LYS A 12 -23.99 -11.22 -9.48
CA LYS A 12 -24.25 -10.01 -8.68
C LYS A 12 -23.79 -10.11 -7.22
N THR A 13 -23.26 -11.27 -6.80
CA THR A 13 -22.82 -11.47 -5.41
C THR A 13 -21.49 -10.75 -5.18
N GLU A 14 -21.43 -9.98 -4.10
CA GLU A 14 -20.21 -9.33 -3.62
C GLU A 14 -19.18 -10.37 -3.16
N ASN A 15 -17.92 -10.08 -3.43
CA ASN A 15 -16.77 -10.86 -3.01
C ASN A 15 -16.00 -10.09 -1.93
N ILE A 16 -16.19 -10.47 -0.67
CA ILE A 16 -15.69 -9.74 0.49
C ILE A 16 -14.62 -10.57 1.19
N SER A 17 -13.42 -10.00 1.38
CA SER A 17 -12.45 -10.51 2.35
C SER A 17 -12.73 -9.86 3.70
N ASN A 18 -13.42 -10.58 4.57
CA ASN A 18 -13.98 -10.04 5.80
C ASN A 18 -12.99 -9.98 6.98
N GLU A 19 -11.81 -10.56 6.82
CA GLU A 19 -10.70 -10.47 7.79
C GLU A 19 -9.37 -10.74 7.08
N TRP A 20 -8.44 -9.79 7.15
CA TRP A 20 -7.10 -9.98 6.65
C TRP A 20 -6.09 -9.08 7.40
N ASN A 21 -4.87 -9.52 7.48
CA ASN A 21 -3.68 -8.77 7.89
C ASN A 21 -2.42 -9.58 7.52
N TYR A 22 -1.25 -9.17 8.03
CA TYR A 22 0.02 -9.88 7.76
C TYR A 22 0.22 -11.12 8.67
N VAL A 23 -0.58 -11.33 9.69
CA VAL A 23 -0.37 -12.41 10.67
C VAL A 23 -0.75 -13.78 10.08
N LYS A 24 0.20 -14.71 10.07
CA LYS A 24 -0.04 -16.12 9.73
C LYS A 24 -0.40 -16.92 10.98
N GLY A 25 -1.65 -16.80 11.43
CA GLY A 25 -2.16 -17.51 12.59
C GLY A 25 -2.05 -19.03 12.45
N TRP A 26 -1.82 -19.73 13.58
CA TRP A 26 -1.78 -21.20 13.65
C TRP A 26 -0.68 -21.86 12.80
N THR A 27 0.41 -21.15 12.52
CA THR A 27 1.60 -21.64 11.82
C THR A 27 2.87 -21.39 12.64
N ASP A 28 3.98 -22.03 12.28
CA ASP A 28 5.29 -21.78 12.91
C ASP A 28 5.81 -20.37 12.65
N GLU A 29 5.26 -19.66 11.64
CA GLU A 29 5.61 -18.30 11.29
C GLU A 29 4.85 -17.24 12.12
N PHE A 30 3.88 -17.67 12.95
CA PHE A 30 3.08 -16.76 13.77
C PHE A 30 3.92 -15.79 14.63
N PRO A 31 4.93 -16.23 15.39
CA PRO A 31 5.74 -15.32 16.20
C PRO A 31 6.47 -14.26 15.37
N TYR A 32 6.97 -14.64 14.19
CA TYR A 32 7.63 -13.72 13.27
C TYR A 32 6.64 -12.70 12.71
N THR A 33 5.51 -13.15 12.18
CA THR A 33 4.54 -12.25 11.53
C THR A 33 3.90 -11.27 12.51
N ILE A 34 3.69 -11.67 13.77
CA ILE A 34 3.25 -10.74 14.84
C ILE A 34 4.29 -9.64 15.13
N GLN A 35 5.56 -9.97 15.11
CA GLN A 35 6.61 -8.96 15.30
C GLN A 35 6.66 -7.98 14.12
N GLN A 36 6.40 -8.46 12.90
CA GLN A 36 6.48 -7.64 11.69
C GLN A 36 5.26 -6.74 11.48
N ILE A 37 4.07 -7.11 11.99
CA ILE A 37 2.83 -6.38 11.68
C ILE A 37 2.85 -4.91 12.13
N HIS A 38 3.53 -4.58 13.23
CA HIS A 38 3.70 -3.22 13.73
C HIS A 38 4.82 -2.44 13.04
N GLY A 39 5.72 -3.16 12.37
CA GLY A 39 6.90 -2.62 11.69
C GLY A 39 6.64 -2.20 10.25
N ILE A 40 7.73 -1.85 9.60
CA ILE A 40 7.68 -1.40 8.20
C ILE A 40 7.22 -2.51 7.24
N LYS A 41 7.64 -3.75 7.44
CA LYS A 41 7.24 -4.87 6.58
C LYS A 41 5.72 -5.05 6.57
N GLY A 42 5.08 -5.05 7.75
CA GLY A 42 3.61 -5.13 7.88
C GLY A 42 2.89 -3.95 7.23
N ALA A 43 3.45 -2.75 7.34
CA ALA A 43 2.90 -1.57 6.68
C ALA A 43 2.97 -1.68 5.16
N ILE A 44 4.12 -2.10 4.62
CA ILE A 44 4.32 -2.17 3.16
C ILE A 44 3.53 -3.31 2.53
N VAL A 45 3.41 -4.49 3.17
CA VAL A 45 2.53 -5.54 2.66
C VAL A 45 1.07 -5.08 2.64
N THR A 46 0.63 -4.38 3.70
CA THR A 46 -0.73 -3.83 3.78
C THR A 46 -0.99 -2.86 2.63
N MET A 47 -0.09 -1.91 2.40
CA MET A 47 -0.19 -0.94 1.32
C MET A 47 -0.17 -1.61 -0.07
N SER A 48 0.76 -2.54 -0.28
CA SER A 48 0.87 -3.31 -1.54
C SER A 48 -0.39 -4.13 -1.82
N THR A 49 -0.96 -4.75 -0.79
CA THR A 49 -2.21 -5.51 -0.91
C THR A 49 -3.36 -4.61 -1.32
N MET A 50 -3.50 -3.43 -0.72
CA MET A 50 -4.53 -2.47 -1.11
C MET A 50 -4.35 -1.98 -2.55
N CYS A 51 -3.11 -1.72 -2.99
CA CYS A 51 -2.83 -1.36 -4.38
C CYS A 51 -3.22 -2.47 -5.38
N ILE A 52 -2.94 -3.74 -5.03
CA ILE A 52 -3.29 -4.89 -5.89
C ILE A 52 -4.81 -5.13 -5.90
N ALA A 53 -5.46 -4.99 -4.75
CA ALA A 53 -6.89 -5.27 -4.59
C ALA A 53 -7.76 -4.48 -5.58
N GLN A 54 -7.35 -3.25 -5.94
CA GLN A 54 -8.02 -2.43 -6.95
C GLN A 54 -8.10 -3.11 -8.33
N ARG A 55 -7.21 -4.07 -8.61
CA ARG A 55 -7.15 -4.79 -9.88
C ARG A 55 -7.76 -6.19 -9.81
N THR A 56 -8.40 -6.51 -8.69
CA THR A 56 -9.02 -7.82 -8.46
C THR A 56 -10.54 -7.72 -8.52
N SER A 57 -11.20 -8.85 -8.37
CA SER A 57 -12.66 -8.94 -8.25
C SER A 57 -13.15 -8.85 -6.81
N LEU A 58 -12.34 -8.31 -5.90
CA LEU A 58 -12.76 -8.03 -4.53
C LEU A 58 -13.57 -6.74 -4.50
N ASP A 59 -14.76 -6.82 -3.91
CA ASP A 59 -15.63 -5.66 -3.70
C ASP A 59 -15.32 -4.98 -2.37
N MET A 60 -14.77 -5.72 -1.38
CA MET A 60 -14.43 -5.17 -0.07
C MET A 60 -13.28 -5.94 0.60
N LEU A 61 -12.41 -5.18 1.27
CA LEU A 61 -11.34 -5.67 2.13
C LEU A 61 -11.51 -5.11 3.55
N MET A 62 -11.66 -5.98 4.55
CA MET A 62 -11.77 -5.59 5.96
C MET A 62 -10.51 -5.98 6.72
N TYR A 63 -9.67 -4.98 7.02
CA TYR A 63 -8.44 -5.21 7.77
C TYR A 63 -8.73 -5.47 9.26
N TYR A 64 -8.14 -6.51 9.81
CA TYR A 64 -8.24 -6.86 11.21
C TYR A 64 -6.88 -6.67 11.92
N ASP A 65 -6.68 -5.58 12.72
CA ASP A 65 -7.66 -4.52 12.90
C ASP A 65 -6.94 -3.16 12.99
N THR A 66 -7.68 -2.08 13.13
CA THR A 66 -7.12 -0.71 13.15
C THR A 66 -7.10 -0.06 14.53
N ARG A 67 -7.66 -0.68 15.55
CA ARG A 67 -7.70 -0.16 16.94
C ARG A 67 -6.32 -0.21 17.62
N PRO A 68 -6.08 0.52 18.71
CA PRO A 68 -4.92 0.29 19.57
C PRO A 68 -4.92 -1.17 20.07
N SER A 69 -3.87 -1.90 19.75
CA SER A 69 -3.75 -3.32 20.09
C SER A 69 -2.30 -3.71 20.34
N THR A 70 -2.10 -4.73 21.17
CA THR A 70 -0.78 -5.21 21.53
C THR A 70 -0.13 -6.05 20.44
N PHE A 71 -0.87 -6.50 19.41
CA PHE A 71 -0.28 -7.36 18.39
C PHE A 71 -0.75 -7.11 16.94
N ASN A 72 -1.89 -6.51 16.67
CA ASN A 72 -2.37 -6.38 15.28
C ASN A 72 -2.95 -5.00 14.91
N GLY A 73 -2.92 -4.04 15.84
CA GLY A 73 -3.43 -2.70 15.59
C GLY A 73 -2.48 -1.82 14.79
N VAL A 74 -3.00 -0.68 14.33
CA VAL A 74 -2.21 0.36 13.64
C VAL A 74 -1.84 1.54 14.56
N PHE A 75 -2.24 1.45 15.83
CA PHE A 75 -1.87 2.39 16.89
C PHE A 75 -1.24 1.64 18.05
N ASP A 76 -0.21 2.23 18.64
CA ASP A 76 0.42 1.71 19.85
C ASP A 76 -0.59 1.61 21.00
N PHE A 77 -0.62 0.46 21.67
CA PHE A 77 -1.62 0.17 22.70
C PHE A 77 -1.54 1.13 23.90
N TYR A 78 -0.34 1.52 24.30
CA TYR A 78 -0.14 2.32 25.52
C TYR A 78 -0.20 3.82 25.26
N THR A 79 0.30 4.26 24.10
CA THR A 79 0.46 5.68 23.79
C THR A 79 -0.56 6.20 22.80
N ALA A 80 -1.31 5.31 22.14
CA ALA A 80 -2.22 5.61 21.03
C ALA A 80 -1.54 6.35 19.85
N LYS A 81 -0.21 6.31 19.77
CA LYS A 81 0.52 6.90 18.65
C LYS A 81 0.41 6.02 17.41
N PRO A 82 0.39 6.61 16.20
CA PRO A 82 0.41 5.86 14.96
C PRO A 82 1.64 4.95 14.87
N LEU A 83 1.42 3.69 14.48
CA LEU A 83 2.44 2.74 14.06
C LEU A 83 2.65 2.85 12.54
N LYS A 84 3.64 2.13 12.00
CA LYS A 84 3.95 2.15 10.55
C LYS A 84 2.70 1.83 9.70
N GLY A 85 1.89 0.85 10.11
CA GLY A 85 0.67 0.45 9.42
C GLY A 85 -0.38 1.54 9.25
N TYR A 86 -0.43 2.53 10.17
CA TYR A 86 -1.33 3.68 10.04
C TYR A 86 -1.10 4.45 8.74
N TYR A 87 0.15 4.64 8.32
CA TYR A 87 0.48 5.43 7.14
C TYR A 87 0.06 4.75 5.84
N ALA A 88 -0.04 3.42 5.84
CA ALA A 88 -0.61 2.68 4.71
C ALA A 88 -2.07 3.09 4.46
N PHE A 89 -2.89 3.13 5.51
CA PHE A 89 -4.29 3.56 5.43
C PHE A 89 -4.42 5.06 5.19
N TYR A 90 -3.59 5.87 5.81
CA TYR A 90 -3.60 7.32 5.64
C TYR A 90 -3.33 7.72 4.17
N TRP A 91 -2.30 7.16 3.56
CA TRP A 91 -2.00 7.44 2.16
C TRP A 91 -3.05 6.88 1.21
N TYR A 92 -3.51 5.65 1.46
CA TYR A 92 -4.56 5.05 0.65
C TYR A 92 -5.87 5.86 0.75
N GLY A 93 -6.20 6.38 1.92
CA GLY A 93 -7.36 7.24 2.14
C GLY A 93 -7.35 8.53 1.33
N MET A 94 -6.17 9.05 0.96
CA MET A 94 -6.07 10.24 0.10
C MET A 94 -6.64 10.00 -1.31
N PHE A 95 -6.75 8.75 -1.75
CA PHE A 95 -7.33 8.40 -3.05
C PHE A 95 -8.87 8.48 -3.05
N TYR A 96 -9.50 8.63 -1.90
CA TYR A 96 -10.96 8.81 -1.82
C TYR A 96 -11.42 10.07 -2.56
N ASP A 97 -10.61 11.13 -2.55
CA ASP A 97 -10.91 12.40 -3.20
C ASP A 97 -10.47 12.43 -4.68
N MET A 98 -9.86 11.36 -5.19
CA MET A 98 -9.48 11.28 -6.58
C MET A 98 -10.71 10.99 -7.47
N ARG A 99 -10.78 11.69 -8.60
CA ARG A 99 -11.87 11.54 -9.57
C ARG A 99 -11.84 10.18 -10.27
N ALA A 100 -10.63 9.71 -10.60
CA ALA A 100 -10.45 8.47 -11.33
C ALA A 100 -9.12 7.80 -10.98
N GLU A 101 -9.11 6.48 -11.00
CA GLU A 101 -7.89 5.70 -11.02
C GLU A 101 -7.23 5.78 -12.41
N ILE A 102 -5.93 6.01 -12.43
CA ILE A 102 -5.09 5.86 -13.63
C ILE A 102 -4.40 4.50 -13.52
N ARG A 103 -4.63 3.64 -14.51
CA ARG A 103 -3.98 2.34 -14.53
C ARG A 103 -2.46 2.50 -14.72
N ALA A 104 -1.70 2.23 -13.69
CA ALA A 104 -0.26 2.13 -13.79
C ALA A 104 0.14 0.84 -14.52
N VAL A 105 1.04 0.95 -15.50
CA VAL A 105 1.69 -0.17 -16.15
C VAL A 105 3.03 -0.37 -15.46
N ASN A 106 3.21 -1.53 -14.82
CA ASN A 106 4.42 -1.89 -14.10
C ASN A 106 4.69 -3.38 -14.28
N GLU A 107 5.88 -3.71 -14.76
CA GLU A 107 6.37 -5.09 -14.95
C GLU A 107 7.55 -5.42 -14.01
N ILE A 108 7.93 -4.49 -13.13
CA ILE A 108 9.05 -4.70 -12.20
C ILE A 108 8.56 -5.59 -11.05
N GLU A 109 9.23 -6.70 -10.86
CA GLU A 109 8.93 -7.64 -9.78
C GLU A 109 9.03 -6.98 -8.41
N ASN A 110 8.09 -7.30 -7.51
CA ASN A 110 7.99 -6.79 -6.14
C ASN A 110 7.69 -5.28 -6.03
N ILE A 111 7.40 -4.59 -7.14
CA ILE A 111 6.92 -3.22 -7.14
C ILE A 111 5.41 -3.22 -7.39
N TYR A 112 4.68 -2.52 -6.53
CA TYR A 112 3.23 -2.37 -6.62
C TYR A 112 2.88 -0.90 -6.61
N SER A 113 1.81 -0.52 -7.32
CA SER A 113 1.46 0.90 -7.46
C SER A 113 -0.04 1.13 -7.58
N LEU A 114 -0.46 2.30 -7.12
CA LEU A 114 -1.77 2.87 -7.31
C LEU A 114 -1.59 4.31 -7.75
N CYS A 115 -2.35 4.76 -8.75
CA CYS A 115 -2.31 6.13 -9.22
C CYS A 115 -3.73 6.65 -9.42
N GLY A 116 -3.98 7.87 -8.99
CA GLY A 116 -5.23 8.58 -9.19
C GLY A 116 -5.03 9.98 -9.77
N VAL A 117 -6.08 10.53 -10.30
CA VAL A 117 -6.15 11.92 -10.80
C VAL A 117 -7.34 12.63 -10.20
N ASP A 118 -7.14 13.86 -9.74
CA ASP A 118 -8.20 14.72 -9.22
C ASP A 118 -8.99 15.43 -10.34
N GLU A 119 -9.96 16.26 -9.96
CA GLU A 119 -10.78 17.03 -10.90
C GLU A 119 -9.99 18.07 -11.71
N ASN A 120 -8.83 18.50 -11.22
CA ASN A 120 -7.94 19.46 -11.86
C ASN A 120 -6.88 18.80 -12.73
N GLY A 121 -6.88 17.46 -12.80
CA GLY A 121 -5.89 16.69 -13.54
C GLY A 121 -4.57 16.51 -12.79
N LYS A 122 -4.49 16.85 -11.48
CA LYS A 122 -3.32 16.59 -10.65
C LYS A 122 -3.27 15.12 -10.25
N VAL A 123 -2.06 14.58 -10.28
CA VAL A 123 -1.83 13.16 -9.99
C VAL A 123 -1.40 12.93 -8.55
N LEU A 124 -1.84 11.79 -8.01
CA LEU A 124 -1.38 11.20 -6.77
C LEU A 124 -1.01 9.75 -7.04
N ALA A 125 0.18 9.32 -6.61
CA ALA A 125 0.59 7.94 -6.80
C ALA A 125 1.27 7.37 -5.54
N ILE A 126 0.97 6.12 -5.23
CA ILE A 126 1.72 5.29 -4.29
C ILE A 126 2.54 4.30 -5.11
N VAL A 127 3.81 4.13 -4.74
CA VAL A 127 4.66 3.05 -5.22
C VAL A 127 5.28 2.36 -4.02
N THR A 128 5.17 1.03 -3.96
CA THR A 128 5.73 0.21 -2.88
C THR A 128 6.72 -0.81 -3.41
N HIS A 129 7.73 -1.12 -2.62
CA HIS A 129 8.63 -2.24 -2.85
C HIS A 129 8.46 -3.25 -1.71
N TYR A 130 7.80 -4.36 -2.02
CA TYR A 130 7.52 -5.44 -1.07
C TYR A 130 8.01 -6.80 -1.57
N SER A 131 8.67 -7.54 -0.68
CA SER A 131 8.98 -8.95 -0.82
C SER A 131 8.89 -9.63 0.55
N ASP A 132 8.51 -10.91 0.60
CA ASP A 132 8.63 -11.70 1.83
C ASP A 132 10.10 -11.98 2.21
N ASN A 133 11.00 -11.97 1.21
CA ASN A 133 12.43 -12.10 1.41
C ASN A 133 13.05 -10.75 1.80
N ASP A 134 13.49 -10.62 3.05
CA ASP A 134 14.10 -9.40 3.59
C ASP A 134 15.44 -9.03 2.92
N ASN A 135 16.07 -9.96 2.22
CA ASN A 135 17.33 -9.76 1.47
C ASN A 135 17.09 -9.45 -0.02
N THR A 136 15.86 -9.12 -0.41
CA THR A 136 15.58 -8.69 -1.79
C THR A 136 16.37 -7.41 -2.10
N GLU A 137 17.01 -7.41 -3.28
CA GLU A 137 17.80 -6.27 -3.74
C GLU A 137 16.93 -5.02 -3.93
N ASN A 138 17.53 -3.85 -3.77
CA ASN A 138 16.91 -2.57 -4.10
C ASN A 138 16.44 -2.55 -5.56
N ARG A 139 15.41 -1.78 -5.84
CA ARG A 139 14.89 -1.55 -7.20
C ARG A 139 15.01 -0.08 -7.54
N THR A 140 15.74 0.21 -8.60
CA THR A 140 15.70 1.55 -9.22
C THR A 140 14.46 1.60 -10.10
N ILE A 141 13.60 2.58 -9.85
CA ILE A 141 12.37 2.80 -10.59
C ILE A 141 12.35 4.20 -11.19
N SER A 142 11.70 4.33 -12.33
CA SER A 142 11.36 5.62 -12.94
C SER A 142 9.84 5.68 -13.12
N VAL A 143 9.24 6.80 -12.71
CA VAL A 143 7.80 7.03 -12.85
C VAL A 143 7.55 8.08 -13.91
N ASP A 144 6.70 7.77 -14.88
CA ASP A 144 6.32 8.69 -15.95
C ASP A 144 4.80 8.89 -15.92
N PHE A 145 4.38 10.14 -15.72
CA PHE A 145 2.97 10.55 -15.81
C PHE A 145 2.57 11.08 -17.19
N GLY A 146 3.47 11.05 -18.18
CA GLY A 146 3.23 11.60 -19.52
C GLY A 146 3.16 13.13 -19.54
N LYS A 147 3.59 13.80 -18.48
CA LYS A 147 3.60 15.26 -18.34
C LYS A 147 4.75 15.73 -17.46
N SER A 148 5.23 16.95 -17.69
CA SER A 148 6.18 17.60 -16.78
C SER A 148 5.43 18.26 -15.62
N GLY A 149 6.06 18.28 -14.45
CA GLY A 149 5.49 18.89 -13.24
C GLY A 149 6.52 18.92 -12.12
N GLU A 150 6.17 19.58 -11.02
CA GLU A 150 6.91 19.52 -9.76
C GLU A 150 6.11 18.66 -8.76
N TYR A 151 6.78 17.76 -8.09
CA TYR A 151 6.15 16.75 -7.24
C TYR A 151 6.73 16.77 -5.84
N GLU A 152 5.86 16.62 -4.85
CA GLU A 152 6.20 16.35 -3.47
C GLU A 152 6.37 14.84 -3.31
N ILE A 153 7.51 14.43 -2.73
CA ILE A 153 7.83 13.02 -2.48
C ILE A 153 7.83 12.79 -0.98
N TYR A 154 6.94 11.91 -0.53
CA TYR A 154 6.85 11.46 0.85
C TYR A 154 7.40 10.04 0.95
N LEU A 155 8.11 9.72 2.04
CA LEU A 155 8.77 8.43 2.22
C LEU A 155 8.24 7.70 3.45
N LEU A 156 7.94 6.43 3.28
CA LEU A 156 7.64 5.47 4.35
C LEU A 156 8.64 4.34 4.27
N ASP A 157 9.55 4.27 5.25
CA ASP A 157 10.54 3.20 5.40
C ASP A 157 10.85 2.96 6.88
N GLU A 158 11.92 2.26 7.21
CA GLU A 158 12.31 2.01 8.61
C GLU A 158 12.50 3.31 9.42
N LYS A 159 13.01 4.38 8.78
CA LYS A 159 13.37 5.64 9.44
C LYS A 159 12.32 6.73 9.29
N HIS A 160 11.53 6.70 8.22
CA HIS A 160 10.56 7.74 7.88
C HIS A 160 9.13 7.23 8.10
N ASN A 161 8.27 8.12 8.55
CA ASN A 161 6.86 7.87 8.85
C ASN A 161 5.94 8.66 7.90
N GLY A 162 6.27 8.65 6.62
CA GLY A 162 5.46 9.35 5.62
C GLY A 162 5.74 10.84 5.53
N GLU A 163 6.93 11.30 5.95
CA GLU A 163 7.33 12.69 5.85
C GLU A 163 7.69 13.09 4.42
N LEU A 164 7.48 14.37 4.11
CA LEU A 164 7.99 14.99 2.89
C LEU A 164 9.53 14.99 2.92
N VAL A 165 10.15 14.31 1.96
CA VAL A 165 11.63 14.20 1.89
C VAL A 165 12.22 14.98 0.73
N GLN A 166 11.44 15.29 -0.32
CA GLN A 166 11.93 15.96 -1.51
C GLN A 166 10.80 16.65 -2.26
N ILE A 167 11.14 17.73 -2.96
CA ILE A 167 10.33 18.32 -4.03
C ILE A 167 11.18 18.29 -5.30
N THR A 168 10.67 17.71 -6.38
CA THR A 168 11.46 17.45 -7.58
C THR A 168 10.60 17.34 -8.84
N ASP A 169 11.21 17.57 -9.99
CA ASP A 169 10.69 17.26 -11.33
C ASP A 169 11.24 15.92 -11.88
N LYS A 170 12.18 15.28 -11.14
CA LYS A 170 12.79 14.01 -11.53
C LYS A 170 12.22 12.87 -10.68
N LEU A 171 11.56 11.94 -11.33
CA LEU A 171 10.86 10.84 -10.70
C LEU A 171 11.63 9.51 -10.86
N GLU A 172 12.91 9.53 -10.45
CA GLU A 172 13.76 8.35 -10.36
C GLU A 172 14.10 8.06 -8.90
N PHE A 173 13.90 6.82 -8.46
CA PHE A 173 14.04 6.42 -7.07
C PHE A 173 14.76 5.10 -6.92
N ASP A 174 15.68 5.00 -5.96
CA ASP A 174 16.26 3.73 -5.50
C ASP A 174 15.49 3.25 -4.27
N MET A 175 14.57 2.34 -4.49
CA MET A 175 13.67 1.81 -3.46
C MET A 175 14.25 0.58 -2.79
N LYS A 176 14.47 0.68 -1.49
CA LYS A 176 14.78 -0.48 -0.65
C LYS A 176 13.57 -1.39 -0.51
N VAL A 177 13.82 -2.69 -0.29
CA VAL A 177 12.76 -3.59 0.13
C VAL A 177 12.08 -3.06 1.41
N HIS A 178 10.79 -3.24 1.53
CA HIS A 178 9.93 -2.69 2.58
C HIS A 178 10.00 -1.16 2.67
N SER A 179 9.84 -0.51 1.53
CA SER A 179 9.65 0.94 1.46
C SER A 179 8.49 1.32 0.54
N ALA A 180 7.95 2.50 0.76
CA ALA A 180 6.95 3.11 -0.11
C ALA A 180 7.21 4.60 -0.28
N ILE A 181 6.88 5.12 -1.46
CA ILE A 181 6.81 6.54 -1.73
C ILE A 181 5.39 6.94 -2.11
N LEU A 182 4.99 8.12 -1.64
CA LEU A 182 3.83 8.84 -2.15
C LEU A 182 4.32 9.99 -3.00
N ILE A 183 3.87 10.06 -4.23
CA ILE A 183 4.18 11.12 -5.20
C ILE A 183 2.92 11.95 -5.36
N LYS A 184 3.01 13.25 -5.04
CA LYS A 184 1.89 14.17 -5.13
C LYS A 184 2.28 15.37 -5.99
N GLU A 185 1.51 15.63 -7.03
CA GLU A 185 1.72 16.81 -7.87
C GLU A 185 1.36 18.10 -7.12
N LYS A 186 2.22 19.11 -7.22
CA LYS A 186 2.03 20.43 -6.58
C LYS A 186 0.97 21.30 -7.23
#